data_40ceef63b1067c640eff9d66565c3522
#
_entry.id   40ceef63b1067c640eff9d66565c3522
#
_cell.length_a   1.000
_cell.length_b   1.000
_cell.length_c   1.000
_cell.angle_alpha   90.00
_cell.angle_beta   90.00
_cell.angle_gamma   90.00
#
_symmetry.space_group_name_H-M   'P 1'
#
loop_
_entity.id
_entity.type
_entity.pdbx_description
1 polymer ?
#
loop_
_entity_poly.entity_id
_entity_poly.type
_entity_poly.pdbx_seq_one_letter_code
_entity_poly.pdbx_strand_id
1 'polypeptide(L)'
;MSWINALCETYEKLKDSPELLKRCSMPLAPPSHTVQNAHAEIFLNEFGELLRIRPLTKAEARTITPCTEDSAVRSSNNAPHIVYDNLKYIAGDAQRYIAKQDNSKNYEKYCSQLSDWCNDENCPNQVKAIYKYIKRGTVFHDLIESGLILPEEKLKWNGDKDNKPADISKTVVRFRVEDKYGNSFECNTNSELMNSYMEYDVKTRKQKSVCFVSGTTQAVTYKHPTKIRTTGDSARLISANDEYGFTYRGRFKNKENVFSVGFESSDKAHSALRWLVSNQGFSTGDQTVVVWCVGGEDIPTPLQDTYDITAGGDPFGDEAPAAIYNSERQYAKLVELAVNGYKYKIPDNDNVIIMILESATPGRLSITYYREFSPNDYLDRIKTWHTTCVWNHKYKLVSKILPDGKQELKHIEFTGAPSINDIIYAAYGRNVDEKQKKHLMEILISCIPDGKRMPKDFMNKSLQRVSNPQSFNEDWELSKATSITCSIINKYIYDTKGMNYSMSLDISNKDRSYLFGRVLAYAEQIEDYVLYKSGDKRPPNAIKLRSKYRIQPAKTLMVIDEKLLPYVEKLYSSSTWLYDEMQKVIAEISANDFMNNKPLDPQYLLGYACQKAELLKKHDKKDETKETEEN
;
A
#
# COMPACT_ATOMS: atom_id res chain seq x y z
N MET A 1 20.30 -12.17 6.52
CA MET A 1 20.25 -12.65 5.11
C MET A 1 20.38 -11.45 4.16
N SER A 2 20.91 -11.58 2.94
CA SER A 2 20.85 -10.45 2.00
C SER A 2 19.45 -10.34 1.39
N TRP A 3 19.04 -9.14 0.99
CA TRP A 3 17.73 -8.92 0.37
C TRP A 3 17.51 -9.79 -0.90
N ILE A 4 18.59 -10.08 -1.65
CA ILE A 4 18.51 -10.93 -2.85
C ILE A 4 18.22 -12.37 -2.44
N ASN A 5 18.91 -12.89 -1.41
CA ASN A 5 18.69 -14.26 -0.91
C ASN A 5 17.25 -14.43 -0.42
N ALA A 6 16.76 -13.48 0.38
CA ALA A 6 15.40 -13.50 0.87
C ALA A 6 14.36 -13.53 -0.26
N LEU A 7 14.56 -12.72 -1.30
CA LEU A 7 13.67 -12.71 -2.47
C LEU A 7 13.81 -13.99 -3.32
N CYS A 8 15.01 -14.59 -3.41
CA CYS A 8 15.17 -15.88 -4.08
C CYS A 8 14.43 -16.99 -3.32
N GLU A 9 14.51 -17.02 -1.99
CA GLU A 9 13.75 -17.98 -1.18
C GLU A 9 12.24 -17.77 -1.33
N THR A 10 11.78 -16.51 -1.27
CA THR A 10 10.37 -16.16 -1.53
C THR A 10 9.93 -16.63 -2.92
N TYR A 11 10.79 -16.47 -3.95
CA TYR A 11 10.49 -16.95 -5.30
C TYR A 11 10.22 -18.46 -5.32
N GLU A 12 11.10 -19.27 -4.70
CA GLU A 12 10.93 -20.73 -4.67
C GLU A 12 9.63 -21.13 -3.93
N LYS A 13 9.33 -20.48 -2.82
CA LYS A 13 8.09 -20.72 -2.08
C LYS A 13 6.84 -20.37 -2.88
N LEU A 14 6.84 -19.22 -3.55
CA LEU A 14 5.74 -18.80 -4.41
C LEU A 14 5.54 -19.76 -5.60
N LYS A 15 6.64 -20.20 -6.23
CA LYS A 15 6.61 -21.14 -7.35
C LYS A 15 5.91 -22.45 -6.98
N ASP A 16 6.16 -22.93 -5.77
CA ASP A 16 5.60 -24.19 -5.26
C ASP A 16 4.18 -24.05 -4.66
N SER A 17 3.62 -22.81 -4.66
CA SER A 17 2.35 -22.48 -4.02
C SER A 17 1.35 -21.84 -4.99
N PRO A 18 0.65 -22.61 -5.85
CA PRO A 18 -0.30 -22.04 -6.82
C PRO A 18 -1.41 -21.19 -6.21
N GLU A 19 -1.80 -21.47 -4.96
CA GLU A 19 -2.82 -20.71 -4.23
C GLU A 19 -2.35 -19.28 -3.92
N LEU A 20 -1.06 -19.11 -3.59
CA LEU A 20 -0.49 -17.79 -3.37
C LEU A 20 -0.45 -16.99 -4.66
N LEU A 21 -0.12 -17.62 -5.78
CA LEU A 21 -0.03 -16.95 -7.08
C LEU A 21 -1.39 -16.41 -7.57
N LYS A 22 -2.51 -17.00 -7.13
CA LYS A 22 -3.87 -16.53 -7.47
C LYS A 22 -4.25 -15.22 -6.76
N ARG A 23 -3.51 -14.78 -5.74
CA ARG A 23 -3.83 -13.58 -4.94
C ARG A 23 -3.69 -12.28 -5.72
N CYS A 24 -2.88 -12.25 -6.76
CA CYS A 24 -2.77 -11.06 -7.61
C CYS A 24 -2.66 -11.40 -9.09
N SER A 25 -2.95 -10.42 -9.94
CA SER A 25 -2.90 -10.56 -11.39
C SER A 25 -1.47 -10.55 -11.96
N MET A 26 -0.43 -10.30 -11.13
CA MET A 26 0.96 -10.33 -11.57
C MET A 26 1.45 -11.77 -11.59
N PRO A 27 1.78 -12.34 -12.76
CA PRO A 27 2.34 -13.69 -12.81
C PRO A 27 3.78 -13.68 -12.31
N LEU A 28 4.21 -14.80 -11.72
CA LEU A 28 5.60 -15.03 -11.33
C LEU A 28 6.39 -15.49 -12.55
N ALA A 29 7.18 -14.60 -13.16
CA ALA A 29 7.99 -14.96 -14.33
C ALA A 29 9.18 -15.84 -13.92
N PRO A 30 9.45 -16.97 -14.61
CA PRO A 30 10.66 -17.76 -14.39
C PRO A 30 11.91 -17.01 -14.90
N PRO A 31 13.13 -17.46 -14.55
CA PRO A 31 14.37 -16.91 -15.11
C PRO A 31 14.34 -16.84 -16.63
N SER A 32 15.05 -15.90 -17.22
CA SER A 32 15.06 -15.63 -18.67
C SER A 32 13.70 -15.21 -19.25
N HIS A 33 12.74 -14.83 -18.38
CA HIS A 33 11.42 -14.33 -18.80
C HIS A 33 11.11 -12.98 -18.15
N THR A 34 10.22 -12.24 -18.79
CA THR A 34 9.68 -10.98 -18.26
C THR A 34 8.17 -10.95 -18.44
N VAL A 35 7.50 -10.00 -17.76
CA VAL A 35 6.06 -9.78 -17.90
C VAL A 35 5.80 -8.51 -18.69
N GLN A 36 4.91 -8.59 -19.67
CA GLN A 36 4.39 -7.43 -20.41
C GLN A 36 2.88 -7.54 -20.60
N ASN A 37 2.25 -6.43 -21.00
CA ASN A 37 0.82 -6.44 -21.31
C ASN A 37 0.63 -6.71 -22.79
N ALA A 38 -0.01 -7.82 -23.15
CA ALA A 38 -0.43 -8.09 -24.51
C ALA A 38 -1.81 -7.46 -24.78
N HIS A 39 -2.03 -7.05 -26.04
CA HIS A 39 -3.26 -6.40 -26.48
C HIS A 39 -4.11 -7.32 -27.38
N ALA A 40 -3.46 -8.22 -28.11
CA ALA A 40 -4.10 -9.17 -29.01
C ALA A 40 -3.53 -10.58 -28.83
N GLU A 41 -4.36 -11.58 -29.11
CA GLU A 41 -3.98 -12.99 -29.14
C GLU A 41 -4.26 -13.55 -30.53
N ILE A 42 -3.21 -14.13 -31.15
CA ILE A 42 -3.25 -14.77 -32.47
C ILE A 42 -3.26 -16.28 -32.27
N PHE A 43 -4.26 -16.94 -32.83
CA PHE A 43 -4.43 -18.39 -32.82
C PHE A 43 -3.86 -18.96 -34.12
N LEU A 44 -2.97 -19.92 -33.98
CA LEU A 44 -2.31 -20.62 -35.07
C LEU A 44 -2.60 -22.12 -34.96
N ASN A 45 -2.58 -22.83 -36.09
CA ASN A 45 -2.49 -24.28 -36.06
C ASN A 45 -1.03 -24.76 -35.89
N GLU A 46 -0.82 -26.07 -35.77
CA GLU A 46 0.49 -26.70 -35.61
C GLU A 46 1.45 -26.47 -36.82
N PHE A 47 0.89 -26.08 -37.98
CA PHE A 47 1.67 -25.75 -39.17
C PHE A 47 2.06 -24.28 -39.30
N GLY A 48 1.57 -23.42 -38.38
CA GLY A 48 1.77 -21.98 -38.36
C GLY A 48 0.81 -21.24 -39.30
N GLU A 49 -0.38 -21.75 -39.55
CA GLU A 49 -1.42 -21.06 -40.29
C GLU A 49 -2.34 -20.32 -39.33
N LEU A 50 -2.76 -19.10 -39.73
CA LEU A 50 -3.64 -18.26 -38.95
C LEU A 50 -5.05 -18.89 -38.86
N LEU A 51 -5.58 -19.08 -37.66
CA LEU A 51 -6.92 -19.53 -37.44
C LEU A 51 -7.87 -18.36 -37.12
N ARG A 52 -7.52 -17.54 -36.14
CA ARG A 52 -8.29 -16.37 -35.75
C ARG A 52 -7.45 -15.42 -34.89
N ILE A 53 -7.94 -14.20 -34.71
CA ILE A 53 -7.36 -13.17 -33.85
C ILE A 53 -8.46 -12.63 -32.92
N ARG A 54 -8.09 -12.35 -31.65
CA ARG A 54 -9.00 -11.69 -30.71
C ARG A 54 -8.29 -10.60 -29.90
N PRO A 55 -9.02 -9.57 -29.45
CA PRO A 55 -8.50 -8.64 -28.47
C PRO A 55 -8.38 -9.33 -27.10
N LEU A 56 -7.50 -8.80 -26.25
CA LEU A 56 -7.36 -9.19 -24.86
C LEU A 56 -7.92 -8.09 -23.97
N THR A 57 -8.67 -8.49 -22.95
CA THR A 57 -9.12 -7.58 -21.89
C THR A 57 -7.95 -7.20 -20.96
N LYS A 58 -8.11 -6.13 -20.19
CA LYS A 58 -7.10 -5.70 -19.20
C LYS A 58 -6.76 -6.81 -18.19
N ALA A 59 -7.74 -7.64 -17.82
CA ALA A 59 -7.55 -8.77 -16.91
C ALA A 59 -6.68 -9.88 -17.54
N GLU A 60 -6.78 -10.11 -18.84
CA GLU A 60 -6.04 -11.13 -19.59
C GLU A 60 -4.67 -10.65 -20.11
N ALA A 61 -4.40 -9.33 -20.03
CA ALA A 61 -3.25 -8.70 -20.70
C ALA A 61 -1.89 -9.19 -20.18
N ARG A 62 -1.77 -9.57 -18.91
CA ARG A 62 -0.51 -9.97 -18.30
C ARG A 62 0.06 -11.22 -18.95
N THR A 63 1.20 -11.10 -19.59
CA THR A 63 1.79 -12.15 -20.43
C THR A 63 3.25 -12.35 -20.06
N ILE A 64 3.62 -13.59 -19.69
CA ILE A 64 5.02 -14.00 -19.52
C ILE A 64 5.62 -14.20 -20.93
N THR A 65 6.77 -13.60 -21.17
CA THR A 65 7.48 -13.71 -22.45
C THR A 65 8.95 -14.05 -22.24
N PRO A 66 9.51 -14.99 -23.03
CA PRO A 66 10.95 -15.23 -23.05
C PRO A 66 11.71 -13.95 -23.45
N CYS A 67 12.81 -13.68 -22.77
CA CYS A 67 13.60 -12.46 -23.03
C CYS A 67 15.10 -12.73 -22.99
N THR A 68 15.83 -12.01 -23.84
CA THR A 68 17.29 -11.92 -23.73
C THR A 68 17.69 -10.92 -22.66
N GLU A 69 18.96 -10.96 -22.20
CA GLU A 69 19.49 -9.97 -21.26
C GLU A 69 19.28 -8.52 -21.74
N ASP A 70 19.43 -8.26 -23.04
CA ASP A 70 19.21 -6.94 -23.62
C ASP A 70 17.74 -6.54 -23.67
N SER A 71 16.86 -7.48 -24.01
CA SER A 71 15.44 -7.19 -24.12
C SER A 71 14.76 -7.02 -22.76
N ALA A 72 15.22 -7.70 -21.73
CA ALA A 72 14.70 -7.58 -20.36
C ALA A 72 14.88 -6.16 -19.80
N VAL A 73 15.91 -5.44 -20.21
CA VAL A 73 16.27 -4.10 -19.71
C VAL A 73 16.07 -2.98 -20.74
N ARG A 74 15.47 -3.28 -21.90
CA ARG A 74 15.35 -2.30 -22.98
C ARG A 74 14.52 -1.09 -22.57
N SER A 75 15.05 0.08 -22.84
CA SER A 75 14.34 1.36 -22.72
C SER A 75 14.26 2.08 -24.07
N SER A 76 15.33 2.00 -24.86
CA SER A 76 15.47 2.72 -26.14
C SER A 76 16.21 1.94 -27.22
N ASN A 77 16.87 0.84 -26.88
CA ASN A 77 17.64 0.04 -27.84
C ASN A 77 16.76 -0.97 -28.59
N ASN A 78 17.25 -1.39 -29.77
CA ASN A 78 16.57 -2.36 -30.61
C ASN A 78 16.90 -3.80 -30.16
N ALA A 79 16.23 -4.23 -29.08
CA ALA A 79 16.36 -5.56 -28.52
C ALA A 79 14.98 -6.22 -28.43
N PRO A 80 14.55 -7.03 -29.41
CA PRO A 80 13.27 -7.72 -29.37
C PRO A 80 13.26 -8.82 -28.29
N HIS A 81 12.07 -9.09 -27.74
CA HIS A 81 11.80 -10.32 -27.01
C HIS A 81 11.69 -11.50 -28.00
N ILE A 82 11.77 -12.71 -27.49
CA ILE A 82 11.96 -13.87 -28.38
C ILE A 82 10.67 -14.31 -29.08
N VAL A 83 9.54 -14.40 -28.36
CA VAL A 83 8.28 -14.94 -28.92
C VAL A 83 7.21 -13.87 -29.03
N TYR A 84 6.96 -13.14 -27.94
CA TYR A 84 5.93 -12.11 -27.90
C TYR A 84 6.55 -10.74 -27.83
N ASP A 85 6.16 -9.87 -28.74
CA ASP A 85 6.61 -8.48 -28.70
C ASP A 85 5.60 -7.57 -29.39
N ASN A 86 5.90 -6.29 -29.45
CA ASN A 86 5.07 -5.33 -30.15
C ASN A 86 5.31 -5.37 -31.69
N LEU A 87 4.35 -4.84 -32.43
CA LEU A 87 4.36 -4.86 -33.91
C LEU A 87 5.62 -4.26 -34.51
N LYS A 88 6.25 -3.31 -33.82
CA LYS A 88 7.54 -2.73 -34.25
C LYS A 88 8.63 -3.79 -34.49
N TYR A 89 8.57 -4.94 -33.81
CA TYR A 89 9.56 -6.01 -33.89
C TYR A 89 9.07 -7.21 -34.71
N ILE A 90 7.78 -7.59 -34.54
CA ILE A 90 7.28 -8.85 -35.09
C ILE A 90 6.60 -8.72 -36.45
N ALA A 91 6.20 -7.50 -36.84
CA ALA A 91 5.49 -7.29 -38.10
C ALA A 91 6.44 -6.92 -39.23
N GLY A 92 6.72 -7.87 -40.12
CA GLY A 92 7.58 -7.65 -41.31
C GLY A 92 6.98 -6.68 -42.35
N ASP A 93 5.65 -6.57 -42.35
CA ASP A 93 4.85 -5.71 -43.21
C ASP A 93 4.55 -4.31 -42.61
N ALA A 94 5.06 -4.01 -41.42
CA ALA A 94 4.76 -2.75 -40.74
C ALA A 94 5.07 -1.49 -41.54
N GLN A 95 6.11 -1.49 -42.39
CA GLN A 95 6.46 -0.36 -43.23
C GLN A 95 5.36 0.03 -44.26
N ARG A 96 4.52 -0.92 -44.66
CA ARG A 96 3.40 -0.67 -45.57
C ARG A 96 2.33 0.20 -44.96
N TYR A 97 2.21 0.17 -43.63
CA TYR A 97 1.12 0.80 -42.86
C TYR A 97 1.59 1.97 -42.02
N ILE A 98 2.86 1.98 -41.58
CA ILE A 98 3.44 3.01 -40.72
C ILE A 98 4.62 3.66 -41.47
N ALA A 99 4.31 4.64 -42.29
CA ALA A 99 5.24 5.23 -43.29
C ALA A 99 6.49 5.95 -42.71
N LYS A 100 6.65 6.09 -41.39
CA LYS A 100 7.76 6.85 -40.77
C LYS A 100 8.78 5.99 -39.99
N GLN A 101 8.62 4.68 -39.93
CA GLN A 101 9.54 3.81 -39.19
C GLN A 101 10.09 2.69 -40.06
N ASP A 102 11.40 2.75 -40.35
CA ASP A 102 12.11 1.59 -40.90
C ASP A 102 12.29 0.55 -39.77
N ASN A 103 11.46 -0.49 -39.80
CA ASN A 103 11.48 -1.58 -38.83
C ASN A 103 12.21 -2.83 -39.34
N SER A 104 12.79 -2.81 -40.54
CA SER A 104 13.43 -3.97 -41.18
C SER A 104 14.49 -4.61 -40.27
N LYS A 105 15.40 -3.80 -39.76
CA LYS A 105 16.46 -4.29 -38.85
C LYS A 105 15.91 -4.89 -37.53
N ASN A 106 14.80 -4.38 -37.04
CA ASN A 106 14.17 -4.91 -35.84
C ASN A 106 13.55 -6.28 -36.11
N TYR A 107 12.82 -6.38 -37.20
CA TYR A 107 12.20 -7.63 -37.66
C TYR A 107 13.23 -8.70 -37.99
N GLU A 108 14.30 -8.34 -38.74
CA GLU A 108 15.39 -9.25 -39.04
C GLU A 108 16.06 -9.80 -37.79
N LYS A 109 16.34 -8.92 -36.81
CA LYS A 109 16.91 -9.33 -35.52
C LYS A 109 15.97 -10.25 -34.75
N TYR A 110 14.66 -9.94 -34.70
CA TYR A 110 13.66 -10.79 -34.07
C TYR A 110 13.60 -12.17 -34.74
N CYS A 111 13.54 -12.23 -36.07
CA CYS A 111 13.54 -13.48 -36.82
C CYS A 111 14.80 -14.31 -36.59
N SER A 112 15.99 -13.66 -36.56
CA SER A 112 17.25 -14.36 -36.29
C SER A 112 17.24 -15.00 -34.91
N GLN A 113 16.88 -14.25 -33.86
CA GLN A 113 16.83 -14.78 -32.48
C GLN A 113 15.84 -15.95 -32.34
N LEU A 114 14.66 -15.84 -32.95
CA LEU A 114 13.65 -16.90 -32.93
C LEU A 114 14.11 -18.13 -33.73
N SER A 115 14.79 -17.92 -34.87
CA SER A 115 15.39 -18.98 -35.68
C SER A 115 16.48 -19.75 -34.95
N ASP A 116 17.34 -19.01 -34.21
CA ASP A 116 18.43 -19.62 -33.44
C ASP A 116 17.89 -20.59 -32.38
N TRP A 117 16.82 -20.20 -31.68
CA TRP A 117 16.15 -21.11 -30.75
C TRP A 117 15.43 -22.26 -31.46
N CYS A 118 14.76 -22.01 -32.61
CA CYS A 118 14.09 -23.07 -33.37
C CYS A 118 15.06 -24.16 -33.89
N ASN A 119 16.35 -23.84 -33.99
CA ASN A 119 17.41 -24.81 -34.39
C ASN A 119 17.94 -25.63 -33.19
N ASP A 120 17.59 -25.29 -31.92
CA ASP A 120 17.90 -26.12 -30.77
C ASP A 120 17.02 -27.38 -30.81
N GLU A 121 17.59 -28.53 -30.50
CA GLU A 121 16.91 -29.82 -30.54
C GLU A 121 15.72 -29.91 -29.60
N ASN A 122 15.77 -29.17 -28.46
CA ASN A 122 14.73 -29.12 -27.44
C ASN A 122 13.67 -28.03 -27.72
N CYS A 123 13.71 -27.38 -28.90
CA CYS A 123 12.73 -26.33 -29.21
C CYS A 123 11.32 -26.92 -29.46
N PRO A 124 10.29 -26.47 -28.72
CA PRO A 124 8.92 -26.96 -28.87
C PRO A 124 8.35 -26.71 -30.28
N ASN A 125 7.53 -27.63 -30.78
CA ASN A 125 6.88 -27.50 -32.08
C ASN A 125 5.99 -26.26 -32.19
N GLN A 126 5.39 -25.82 -31.09
CA GLN A 126 4.59 -24.59 -31.02
C GLN A 126 5.42 -23.35 -31.39
N VAL A 127 6.68 -23.27 -30.93
CA VAL A 127 7.59 -22.17 -31.26
C VAL A 127 7.96 -22.23 -32.76
N LYS A 128 8.17 -23.42 -33.31
CA LYS A 128 8.43 -23.61 -34.74
C LYS A 128 7.22 -23.19 -35.60
N ALA A 129 6.00 -23.45 -35.12
CA ALA A 129 4.77 -22.98 -35.79
C ALA A 129 4.67 -21.44 -35.77
N ILE A 130 4.95 -20.81 -34.63
CA ILE A 130 5.00 -19.34 -34.52
C ILE A 130 6.07 -18.76 -35.46
N TYR A 131 7.25 -19.36 -35.53
CA TYR A 131 8.32 -18.90 -36.43
C TYR A 131 7.89 -18.97 -37.88
N LYS A 132 7.23 -20.06 -38.30
CA LYS A 132 6.72 -20.20 -39.68
C LYS A 132 5.70 -19.11 -40.02
N TYR A 133 4.80 -18.78 -39.08
CA TYR A 133 3.82 -17.72 -39.27
C TYR A 133 4.49 -16.35 -39.37
N ILE A 134 5.41 -16.03 -38.47
CA ILE A 134 6.15 -14.77 -38.47
C ILE A 134 6.92 -14.55 -39.75
N LYS A 135 7.54 -15.60 -40.31
CA LYS A 135 8.29 -15.56 -41.58
C LYS A 135 7.43 -15.16 -42.77
N ARG A 136 6.11 -15.27 -42.71
CA ARG A 136 5.22 -14.77 -43.78
C ARG A 136 5.23 -13.24 -43.85
N GLY A 137 5.54 -12.56 -42.78
CA GLY A 137 5.62 -11.10 -42.68
C GLY A 137 4.29 -10.40 -42.88
N THR A 138 3.17 -11.00 -42.46
CA THR A 138 1.78 -10.50 -42.66
C THR A 138 1.08 -10.09 -41.39
N VAL A 139 1.76 -10.06 -40.24
CA VAL A 139 1.15 -9.86 -38.91
C VAL A 139 0.32 -8.57 -38.83
N PHE A 140 0.78 -7.48 -39.43
CA PHE A 140 0.06 -6.21 -39.40
C PHE A 140 -1.19 -6.28 -40.30
N HIS A 141 -1.06 -6.84 -41.48
CA HIS A 141 -2.16 -7.08 -42.40
C HIS A 141 -3.25 -7.94 -41.77
N ASP A 142 -2.86 -9.05 -41.13
CA ASP A 142 -3.81 -9.97 -40.47
C ASP A 142 -4.58 -9.29 -39.32
N LEU A 143 -3.96 -8.36 -38.60
CA LEU A 143 -4.64 -7.55 -37.57
C LEU A 143 -5.64 -6.55 -38.16
N ILE A 144 -5.38 -6.03 -39.36
CA ILE A 144 -6.34 -5.19 -40.11
C ILE A 144 -7.50 -6.05 -40.61
N GLU A 145 -7.23 -7.18 -41.25
CA GLU A 145 -8.24 -8.11 -41.75
C GLU A 145 -9.17 -8.61 -40.63
N SER A 146 -8.63 -8.82 -39.40
CA SER A 146 -9.43 -9.20 -38.25
C SER A 146 -10.31 -8.06 -37.70
N GLY A 147 -10.16 -6.83 -38.19
CA GLY A 147 -10.86 -5.64 -37.71
C GLY A 147 -10.37 -5.09 -36.37
N LEU A 148 -9.27 -5.59 -35.82
CA LEU A 148 -8.69 -5.04 -34.58
C LEU A 148 -7.93 -3.74 -34.79
N ILE A 149 -7.39 -3.52 -35.98
CA ILE A 149 -6.80 -2.26 -36.41
C ILE A 149 -7.59 -1.76 -37.62
N LEU A 150 -8.21 -0.59 -37.46
CA LEU A 150 -8.95 0.02 -38.57
C LEU A 150 -8.05 0.95 -39.38
N PRO A 151 -8.01 0.78 -40.72
CA PRO A 151 -7.22 1.63 -41.63
C PRO A 151 -7.99 2.93 -41.95
N GLU A 152 -8.21 3.78 -40.96
CA GLU A 152 -8.74 5.14 -41.14
C GLU A 152 -7.60 6.11 -41.58
N GLU A 153 -7.87 7.43 -41.70
CA GLU A 153 -6.81 8.43 -41.96
C GLU A 153 -5.61 8.28 -41.02
N LYS A 154 -5.85 7.86 -39.76
CA LYS A 154 -4.86 7.36 -38.80
C LYS A 154 -5.31 5.99 -38.33
N LEU A 155 -4.38 5.04 -38.32
CA LEU A 155 -4.64 3.71 -37.76
C LEU A 155 -5.27 3.79 -36.37
N LYS A 156 -6.38 3.08 -36.16
CA LYS A 156 -7.15 3.15 -34.93
C LYS A 156 -7.31 1.76 -34.33
N TRP A 157 -7.10 1.68 -33.02
CA TRP A 157 -7.36 0.47 -32.25
C TRP A 157 -8.86 0.26 -32.05
N ASN A 158 -9.35 -0.93 -32.38
CA ASN A 158 -10.75 -1.33 -32.27
C ASN A 158 -10.95 -2.52 -31.31
N GLY A 159 -9.98 -2.82 -30.47
CA GLY A 159 -10.10 -3.82 -29.41
C GLY A 159 -10.59 -3.23 -28.11
N ASP A 160 -10.26 -3.89 -26.98
CA ASP A 160 -10.64 -3.46 -25.63
C ASP A 160 -10.15 -2.04 -25.35
N LYS A 161 -11.05 -1.19 -24.79
CA LYS A 161 -10.77 0.23 -24.49
C LYS A 161 -9.85 0.42 -23.28
N ASP A 162 -9.96 -0.49 -22.30
CA ASP A 162 -9.18 -0.45 -21.06
C ASP A 162 -7.79 -1.10 -21.23
N ASN A 163 -7.60 -1.86 -22.33
CA ASN A 163 -6.32 -2.45 -22.74
C ASN A 163 -5.86 -1.90 -24.09
N LYS A 164 -5.93 -0.60 -24.27
CA LYS A 164 -5.51 0.08 -25.50
C LYS A 164 -3.99 0.29 -25.53
N PRO A 165 -3.29 -0.01 -26.64
CA PRO A 165 -1.89 0.35 -26.80
C PRO A 165 -1.71 1.88 -26.87
N ALA A 166 -0.59 2.37 -26.33
CA ALA A 166 -0.25 3.81 -26.37
C ALA A 166 -0.03 4.32 -27.83
N ASP A 167 0.38 3.45 -28.72
CA ASP A 167 0.56 3.65 -30.14
C ASP A 167 0.38 2.31 -30.85
N ILE A 168 -0.15 2.29 -32.08
CA ILE A 168 -0.42 1.03 -32.81
C ILE A 168 0.87 0.21 -33.00
N SER A 169 2.00 0.84 -33.24
CA SER A 169 3.29 0.13 -33.36
C SER A 169 3.73 -0.57 -32.05
N LYS A 170 3.18 -0.14 -30.91
CA LYS A 170 3.42 -0.72 -29.59
C LYS A 170 2.39 -1.78 -29.19
N THR A 171 1.48 -2.16 -30.09
CA THR A 171 0.56 -3.28 -29.85
C THR A 171 1.36 -4.56 -29.64
N VAL A 172 1.31 -5.11 -28.44
CA VAL A 172 1.95 -6.39 -28.10
C VAL A 172 1.00 -7.52 -28.46
N VAL A 173 1.54 -8.53 -29.14
CA VAL A 173 0.80 -9.71 -29.58
C VAL A 173 1.36 -10.94 -28.87
N ARG A 174 0.47 -11.82 -28.42
CA ARG A 174 0.82 -13.17 -27.96
C ARG A 174 0.21 -14.23 -28.87
N PHE A 175 0.76 -15.44 -28.81
CA PHE A 175 0.36 -16.53 -29.67
C PHE A 175 -0.20 -17.69 -28.86
N ARG A 176 -1.19 -18.36 -29.47
CA ARG A 176 -1.77 -19.63 -29.01
C ARG A 176 -1.72 -20.62 -30.18
N VAL A 177 -1.29 -21.83 -29.92
CA VAL A 177 -1.20 -22.85 -30.96
C VAL A 177 -2.22 -23.94 -30.67
N GLU A 178 -3.04 -24.29 -31.66
CA GLU A 178 -4.03 -25.36 -31.59
C GLU A 178 -3.57 -26.56 -32.41
N ASP A 179 -3.70 -27.75 -31.82
CA ASP A 179 -3.42 -29.01 -32.53
C ASP A 179 -4.63 -29.46 -33.37
N LYS A 180 -4.44 -30.50 -34.19
CA LYS A 180 -5.50 -31.07 -35.00
C LYS A 180 -6.66 -31.66 -34.23
N TYR A 181 -6.54 -31.85 -32.91
CA TYR A 181 -7.59 -32.39 -32.04
C TYR A 181 -8.33 -31.26 -31.29
N GLY A 182 -7.98 -29.99 -31.55
CA GLY A 182 -8.58 -28.83 -30.88
C GLY A 182 -8.00 -28.53 -29.49
N ASN A 183 -6.94 -29.23 -29.09
CA ASN A 183 -6.23 -28.84 -27.87
C ASN A 183 -5.49 -27.53 -28.11
N SER A 184 -5.69 -26.59 -27.21
CA SER A 184 -5.14 -25.25 -27.31
C SER A 184 -4.00 -25.06 -26.32
N PHE A 185 -2.81 -24.74 -26.80
CA PHE A 185 -1.62 -24.52 -26.00
C PHE A 185 -1.39 -23.01 -25.82
N GLU A 186 -1.63 -22.55 -24.60
CA GLU A 186 -1.26 -21.18 -24.19
C GLU A 186 0.24 -21.10 -23.98
N CYS A 187 0.96 -20.61 -24.98
CA CYS A 187 2.42 -20.55 -24.90
C CYS A 187 2.95 -19.70 -23.72
N ASN A 188 2.19 -18.72 -23.24
CA ASN A 188 2.57 -17.86 -22.12
C ASN A 188 2.39 -18.47 -20.72
N THR A 189 1.77 -19.66 -20.63
CA THR A 189 1.59 -20.42 -19.38
C THR A 189 2.16 -21.84 -19.48
N ASN A 190 2.67 -22.22 -20.66
CA ASN A 190 3.20 -23.55 -20.91
C ASN A 190 4.58 -23.72 -20.28
N SER A 191 4.67 -24.55 -19.23
CA SER A 191 5.91 -24.82 -18.48
C SER A 191 6.99 -25.50 -19.33
N GLU A 192 6.61 -26.37 -20.27
CA GLU A 192 7.57 -27.04 -21.17
C GLU A 192 8.27 -26.03 -22.08
N LEU A 193 7.50 -25.08 -22.66
CA LEU A 193 8.06 -24.01 -23.46
C LEU A 193 9.00 -23.11 -22.65
N MET A 194 8.58 -22.74 -21.44
CA MET A 194 9.40 -21.90 -20.56
C MET A 194 10.70 -22.60 -20.17
N ASN A 195 10.64 -23.89 -19.79
CA ASN A 195 11.82 -24.67 -19.43
C ASN A 195 12.77 -24.84 -20.61
N SER A 196 12.26 -25.15 -21.80
CA SER A 196 13.05 -25.25 -23.01
C SER A 196 13.81 -23.95 -23.31
N TYR A 197 13.15 -22.80 -23.15
CA TYR A 197 13.83 -21.53 -23.37
C TYR A 197 14.89 -21.24 -22.31
N MET A 198 14.63 -21.54 -21.03
CA MET A 198 15.62 -21.37 -19.98
C MET A 198 16.88 -22.20 -20.23
N GLU A 199 16.72 -23.46 -20.65
CA GLU A 199 17.86 -24.34 -21.01
C GLU A 199 18.64 -23.78 -22.19
N TYR A 200 17.97 -23.32 -23.23
CA TYR A 200 18.57 -22.68 -24.38
C TYR A 200 19.34 -21.41 -24.01
N ASP A 201 18.75 -20.51 -23.21
CA ASP A 201 19.40 -19.26 -22.78
C ASP A 201 20.65 -19.52 -21.94
N VAL A 202 20.59 -20.51 -21.01
CA VAL A 202 21.77 -20.92 -20.22
C VAL A 202 22.92 -21.42 -21.11
N LYS A 203 22.63 -22.21 -22.15
CA LYS A 203 23.64 -22.71 -23.11
C LYS A 203 24.30 -21.55 -23.87
N THR A 204 23.55 -20.50 -24.20
CA THR A 204 24.05 -19.38 -25.01
C THR A 204 24.84 -18.34 -24.21
N ARG A 205 24.70 -18.29 -22.89
CA ARG A 205 25.39 -17.34 -22.00
C ARG A 205 26.86 -17.69 -21.85
N LYS A 206 27.75 -16.82 -22.35
CA LYS A 206 29.20 -17.05 -22.37
C LYS A 206 29.91 -16.62 -21.10
N GLN A 207 29.38 -15.62 -20.37
CA GLN A 207 30.07 -15.02 -19.23
C GLN A 207 29.74 -15.77 -17.94
N LYS A 208 30.73 -16.43 -17.37
CA LYS A 208 30.61 -17.17 -16.10
C LYS A 208 31.52 -16.57 -15.04
N SER A 209 31.07 -16.47 -13.82
CA SER A 209 31.82 -16.00 -12.66
C SER A 209 31.21 -16.57 -11.36
N VAL A 210 31.86 -16.34 -10.23
CA VAL A 210 31.29 -16.69 -8.93
C VAL A 210 30.13 -15.74 -8.61
N CYS A 211 28.96 -16.30 -8.38
CA CYS A 211 27.81 -15.52 -7.92
C CYS A 211 27.94 -15.23 -6.44
N PHE A 212 27.92 -13.95 -6.06
CA PHE A 212 28.00 -13.54 -4.65
C PHE A 212 26.74 -13.89 -3.83
N VAL A 213 25.65 -14.26 -4.49
CA VAL A 213 24.40 -14.68 -3.84
C VAL A 213 24.45 -16.16 -3.48
N SER A 214 24.82 -17.02 -4.45
CA SER A 214 24.82 -18.49 -4.26
C SER A 214 26.18 -19.07 -3.87
N GLY A 215 27.28 -18.32 -4.04
CA GLY A 215 28.64 -18.81 -3.82
C GLY A 215 29.15 -19.78 -4.91
N THR A 216 28.36 -20.03 -5.98
CA THR A 216 28.72 -20.98 -7.04
C THR A 216 29.14 -20.28 -8.33
N THR A 217 29.97 -20.94 -9.14
CA THR A 217 30.33 -20.44 -10.48
C THR A 217 29.20 -20.75 -11.44
N GLN A 218 28.61 -19.70 -11.99
CA GLN A 218 27.47 -19.78 -12.91
C GLN A 218 27.48 -18.64 -13.93
N ALA A 219 26.54 -18.65 -14.88
CA ALA A 219 26.33 -17.53 -15.77
C ALA A 219 25.89 -16.29 -14.98
N VAL A 220 26.57 -15.16 -15.16
CA VAL A 220 26.31 -13.90 -14.44
C VAL A 220 25.73 -12.85 -15.37
N THR A 221 25.02 -11.88 -14.77
CA THR A 221 24.49 -10.71 -15.49
C THR A 221 25.00 -9.42 -14.88
N TYR A 222 25.15 -8.40 -15.74
CA TYR A 222 25.39 -7.01 -15.36
C TYR A 222 24.24 -6.09 -15.80
N LYS A 223 23.23 -6.67 -16.44
CA LYS A 223 22.02 -5.97 -16.90
C LYS A 223 20.81 -6.52 -16.13
N HIS A 224 20.62 -5.99 -14.92
CA HIS A 224 19.54 -6.44 -14.05
C HIS A 224 18.16 -5.92 -14.48
N PRO A 225 17.08 -6.68 -14.19
CA PRO A 225 15.72 -6.32 -14.58
C PRO A 225 15.26 -4.93 -14.13
N THR A 226 14.45 -4.28 -14.93
CA THR A 226 13.73 -3.03 -14.66
C THR A 226 12.23 -3.31 -14.41
N LYS A 227 11.40 -2.29 -14.36
CA LYS A 227 9.92 -2.40 -14.23
C LYS A 227 9.50 -3.10 -12.95
N ILE A 228 10.15 -2.75 -11.83
CA ILE A 228 9.90 -3.40 -10.54
C ILE A 228 8.57 -2.93 -9.95
N ARG A 229 8.31 -1.61 -9.93
CA ARG A 229 7.12 -1.02 -9.32
C ARG A 229 5.92 -0.97 -10.26
N THR A 230 6.17 -0.61 -11.51
CA THR A 230 5.15 -0.55 -12.56
C THR A 230 5.74 -0.96 -13.91
N THR A 231 4.88 -1.28 -14.88
CA THR A 231 5.31 -1.64 -16.24
C THR A 231 6.03 -0.51 -17.00
N GLY A 232 5.83 0.74 -16.58
CA GLY A 232 6.50 1.92 -17.13
C GLY A 232 7.79 2.32 -16.42
N ASP A 233 8.11 1.67 -15.29
CA ASP A 233 9.25 2.01 -14.45
C ASP A 233 10.57 1.54 -15.08
N SER A 234 11.44 2.46 -15.49
CA SER A 234 12.76 2.16 -16.03
C SER A 234 13.86 2.09 -14.96
N ALA A 235 13.55 2.37 -13.71
CA ALA A 235 14.51 2.38 -12.61
C ALA A 235 15.04 0.98 -12.31
N ARG A 236 16.34 0.89 -12.00
CA ARG A 236 17.05 -0.35 -11.68
C ARG A 236 17.48 -0.37 -10.23
N LEU A 237 17.29 -1.51 -9.59
CA LEU A 237 17.75 -1.72 -8.22
C LEU A 237 19.25 -2.01 -8.16
N ILE A 238 19.77 -2.72 -9.15
CA ILE A 238 21.20 -2.98 -9.32
C ILE A 238 21.68 -2.33 -10.61
N SER A 239 22.61 -1.38 -10.51
CA SER A 239 23.25 -0.70 -11.64
C SER A 239 24.69 -1.17 -11.77
N ALA A 240 24.91 -2.22 -12.55
CA ALA A 240 26.22 -2.85 -12.76
C ALA A 240 26.77 -2.71 -14.19
N ASN A 241 26.03 -2.06 -15.10
CA ASN A 241 26.36 -1.94 -16.53
C ASN A 241 27.06 -0.63 -16.92
N ASP A 242 27.53 0.15 -15.95
CA ASP A 242 28.25 1.39 -16.23
C ASP A 242 29.68 1.09 -16.70
N GLU A 243 30.03 1.56 -17.91
CA GLU A 243 31.36 1.44 -18.50
C GLU A 243 32.17 2.75 -18.45
N TYR A 244 31.51 3.85 -18.09
CA TYR A 244 32.11 5.20 -18.10
C TYR A 244 32.64 5.68 -16.76
N GLY A 245 32.51 4.88 -15.70
CA GLY A 245 33.05 5.19 -14.37
C GLY A 245 32.17 6.08 -13.49
N PHE A 246 30.90 6.29 -13.81
CA PHE A 246 29.95 7.03 -12.97
C PHE A 246 29.55 6.26 -11.69
N THR A 247 29.69 4.94 -11.73
CA THR A 247 29.42 4.09 -10.57
C THR A 247 30.71 3.88 -9.77
N TYR A 248 30.67 4.21 -8.48
CA TYR A 248 31.84 3.98 -7.60
C TYR A 248 32.14 2.48 -7.47
N ARG A 249 33.36 2.11 -7.80
CA ARG A 249 33.84 0.72 -7.82
C ARG A 249 34.95 0.45 -6.78
N GLY A 250 35.17 1.38 -5.88
CA GLY A 250 36.26 1.26 -4.92
C GLY A 250 37.62 1.17 -5.63
N ARG A 251 38.42 0.18 -5.27
CA ARG A 251 39.75 -0.09 -5.84
C ARG A 251 39.73 -0.79 -7.20
N PHE A 252 38.54 -1.22 -7.65
CA PHE A 252 38.44 -2.07 -8.86
C PHE A 252 38.27 -1.21 -10.12
N LYS A 253 39.03 -1.53 -11.16
CA LYS A 253 38.93 -0.86 -12.46
C LYS A 253 37.79 -1.42 -13.31
N ASN A 254 37.61 -2.73 -13.30
CA ASN A 254 36.65 -3.43 -14.16
C ASN A 254 35.41 -3.82 -13.33
N LYS A 255 34.24 -3.79 -13.95
CA LYS A 255 32.96 -4.17 -13.34
C LYS A 255 32.95 -5.63 -12.87
N GLU A 256 33.64 -6.52 -13.59
CA GLU A 256 33.72 -7.95 -13.31
C GLU A 256 34.37 -8.27 -11.96
N ASN A 257 35.24 -7.38 -11.47
CA ASN A 257 35.98 -7.55 -10.22
C ASN A 257 35.27 -7.00 -8.99
N VAL A 258 34.16 -6.25 -9.19
CA VAL A 258 33.47 -5.56 -8.10
C VAL A 258 32.43 -6.44 -7.46
N PHE A 259 31.50 -6.92 -8.29
CA PHE A 259 30.32 -7.64 -7.84
C PHE A 259 29.71 -8.40 -9.01
N SER A 260 29.47 -9.69 -8.86
CA SER A 260 28.79 -10.50 -9.86
C SER A 260 27.61 -11.25 -9.26
N VAL A 261 26.49 -11.18 -9.94
CA VAL A 261 25.25 -11.88 -9.56
C VAL A 261 24.88 -12.85 -10.68
N GLY A 262 24.59 -14.08 -10.32
CA GLY A 262 24.03 -15.05 -11.24
C GLY A 262 22.75 -14.51 -11.87
N PHE A 263 22.58 -14.68 -13.17
CA PHE A 263 21.38 -14.16 -13.85
C PHE A 263 20.11 -14.80 -13.27
N GLU A 264 20.16 -16.09 -12.95
CA GLU A 264 19.04 -16.81 -12.35
C GLU A 264 18.65 -16.22 -10.99
N SER A 265 19.64 -15.98 -10.11
CA SER A 265 19.39 -15.32 -8.80
C SER A 265 18.82 -13.91 -8.98
N SER A 266 19.34 -13.17 -9.96
CA SER A 266 18.81 -11.84 -10.27
C SER A 266 17.37 -11.89 -10.75
N ASP A 267 17.06 -12.76 -11.71
CA ASP A 267 15.72 -12.86 -12.29
C ASP A 267 14.70 -13.35 -11.26
N LYS A 268 15.03 -14.37 -10.45
CA LYS A 268 14.19 -14.85 -9.33
C LYS A 268 13.88 -13.73 -8.34
N ALA A 269 14.91 -13.04 -7.86
CA ALA A 269 14.74 -11.96 -6.89
C ALA A 269 13.88 -10.81 -7.42
N HIS A 270 14.12 -10.38 -8.66
CA HIS A 270 13.33 -9.29 -9.26
C HIS A 270 11.90 -9.72 -9.61
N SER A 271 11.68 -10.97 -10.01
CA SER A 271 10.35 -11.53 -10.28
C SER A 271 9.52 -11.61 -8.99
N ALA A 272 10.10 -12.14 -7.90
CA ALA A 272 9.45 -12.16 -6.59
C ALA A 272 9.13 -10.74 -6.10
N LEU A 273 10.06 -9.80 -6.25
CA LEU A 273 9.85 -8.42 -5.82
C LEU A 273 8.72 -7.73 -6.61
N ARG A 274 8.63 -7.96 -7.93
CA ARG A 274 7.51 -7.46 -8.74
C ARG A 274 6.18 -8.02 -8.29
N TRP A 275 6.15 -9.31 -7.99
CA TRP A 275 4.95 -9.98 -7.49
C TRP A 275 4.53 -9.39 -6.15
N LEU A 276 5.45 -9.27 -5.19
CA LEU A 276 5.22 -8.68 -3.87
C LEU A 276 4.73 -7.23 -3.95
N VAL A 277 5.37 -6.40 -4.79
CA VAL A 277 4.93 -5.01 -5.01
C VAL A 277 3.53 -4.95 -5.58
N SER A 278 3.19 -5.83 -6.52
CA SER A 278 1.85 -5.88 -7.14
C SER A 278 0.77 -6.42 -6.20
N ASN A 279 1.12 -7.37 -5.34
CA ASN A 279 0.18 -8.02 -4.41
C ASN A 279 -0.08 -7.17 -3.16
N GLN A 280 0.97 -6.64 -2.55
CA GLN A 280 0.91 -6.04 -1.20
C GLN A 280 1.78 -4.78 -1.04
N GLY A 281 2.30 -4.24 -2.14
CA GLY A 281 3.08 -3.00 -2.10
C GLY A 281 2.19 -1.78 -1.88
N PHE A 282 2.61 -0.91 -0.99
CA PHE A 282 1.98 0.38 -0.77
C PHE A 282 2.86 1.49 -1.35
N SER A 283 2.34 2.22 -2.33
CA SER A 283 3.08 3.27 -3.05
C SER A 283 2.58 4.68 -2.71
N THR A 284 3.52 5.59 -2.49
CA THR A 284 3.28 7.02 -2.33
C THR A 284 4.31 7.77 -3.17
N GLY A 285 3.88 8.42 -4.26
CA GLY A 285 4.79 9.05 -5.21
C GLY A 285 5.77 8.03 -5.81
N ASP A 286 7.06 8.28 -5.66
CA ASP A 286 8.15 7.43 -6.13
C ASP A 286 8.66 6.42 -5.09
N GLN A 287 8.03 6.34 -3.92
CA GLN A 287 8.34 5.41 -2.84
C GLN A 287 7.35 4.24 -2.81
N THR A 288 7.85 3.03 -2.55
CA THR A 288 7.02 1.83 -2.36
C THR A 288 7.48 1.09 -1.12
N VAL A 289 6.57 0.83 -0.21
CA VAL A 289 6.77 0.01 1.00
C VAL A 289 6.25 -1.39 0.73
N VAL A 290 7.07 -2.38 1.00
CA VAL A 290 6.71 -3.80 0.88
C VAL A 290 7.04 -4.50 2.19
N VAL A 291 6.09 -5.26 2.72
CA VAL A 291 6.25 -6.06 3.94
C VAL A 291 5.77 -7.47 3.63
N TRP A 292 6.62 -8.48 3.88
CA TRP A 292 6.26 -9.86 3.55
C TRP A 292 6.92 -10.88 4.48
N CYS A 293 6.28 -12.04 4.59
CA CYS A 293 6.88 -13.26 5.12
C CYS A 293 7.57 -14.02 3.98
N VAL A 294 8.77 -14.51 4.20
CA VAL A 294 9.54 -15.24 3.16
C VAL A 294 8.79 -16.49 2.68
N GLY A 295 8.05 -17.15 3.58
CA GLY A 295 7.18 -18.29 3.27
C GLY A 295 5.94 -17.96 2.44
N GLY A 296 5.62 -16.69 2.27
CA GLY A 296 4.43 -16.23 1.53
C GLY A 296 3.15 -16.12 2.36
N GLU A 297 3.22 -16.39 3.67
CA GLU A 297 2.08 -16.24 4.58
C GLU A 297 1.67 -14.79 4.74
N ASP A 298 0.37 -14.57 4.96
CA ASP A 298 -0.15 -13.24 5.25
C ASP A 298 0.32 -12.74 6.60
N ILE A 299 0.76 -11.48 6.64
CA ILE A 299 1.20 -10.81 7.85
C ILE A 299 0.59 -9.42 7.95
N PRO A 300 0.34 -8.90 9.17
CA PRO A 300 -0.10 -7.53 9.34
C PRO A 300 1.03 -6.57 8.94
N THR A 301 0.68 -5.46 8.30
CA THR A 301 1.67 -4.45 7.90
C THR A 301 1.67 -3.27 8.89
N PRO A 302 2.81 -2.57 9.06
CA PRO A 302 2.85 -1.37 9.90
C PRO A 302 1.95 -0.22 9.43
N LEU A 303 1.44 -0.32 8.20
CA LEU A 303 0.60 0.72 7.58
C LEU A 303 -0.87 0.61 7.95
N GLN A 304 -1.31 -0.57 8.39
CA GLN A 304 -2.70 -0.88 8.72
C GLN A 304 -3.13 -0.26 10.05
N ASP A 305 -4.41 0.06 10.17
CA ASP A 305 -5.03 0.34 11.47
C ASP A 305 -5.42 -0.96 12.18
N THR A 306 -5.86 -0.86 13.43
CA THR A 306 -6.24 -2.05 14.19
C THR A 306 -7.46 -2.77 13.61
N TYR A 307 -8.40 -2.03 13.04
CA TYR A 307 -9.57 -2.66 12.41
C TYR A 307 -9.15 -3.61 11.28
N ASP A 308 -8.25 -3.15 10.39
CA ASP A 308 -7.76 -3.97 9.27
C ASP A 308 -7.03 -5.25 9.73
N ILE A 309 -6.36 -5.20 10.89
CA ILE A 309 -5.64 -6.35 11.45
C ILE A 309 -6.57 -7.33 12.16
N THR A 310 -7.63 -6.83 12.80
CA THR A 310 -8.51 -7.63 13.67
C THR A 310 -9.79 -8.08 12.99
N ALA A 311 -10.24 -7.35 11.96
CA ALA A 311 -11.45 -7.66 11.21
C ALA A 311 -11.20 -8.81 10.23
N GLY A 312 -11.22 -10.04 10.72
CA GLY A 312 -11.14 -11.25 9.89
C GLY A 312 -12.41 -11.60 9.10
N GLY A 313 -13.43 -10.72 9.08
CA GLY A 313 -14.74 -10.99 8.49
C GLY A 313 -15.25 -9.90 7.52
N ASP A 314 -16.31 -10.22 6.77
CA ASP A 314 -17.01 -9.28 5.91
C ASP A 314 -17.66 -8.17 6.76
N PRO A 315 -17.25 -6.89 6.66
CA PRO A 315 -17.84 -5.79 7.43
C PRO A 315 -19.33 -5.55 7.09
N PHE A 316 -19.83 -6.12 6.00
CA PHE A 316 -21.21 -6.08 5.56
C PHE A 316 -22.01 -7.35 5.93
N GLY A 317 -21.38 -8.34 6.59
CA GLY A 317 -22.04 -9.56 7.08
C GLY A 317 -22.81 -9.31 8.39
N ASP A 318 -23.73 -10.22 8.72
CA ASP A 318 -24.56 -10.17 9.94
C ASP A 318 -23.74 -10.35 11.24
N GLU A 319 -22.54 -10.94 11.14
CA GLU A 319 -21.61 -11.15 12.25
C GLU A 319 -20.44 -10.13 12.26
N ALA A 320 -20.68 -8.90 11.80
CA ALA A 320 -19.66 -7.86 11.88
C ALA A 320 -19.20 -7.68 13.35
N PRO A 321 -17.90 -7.83 13.66
CA PRO A 321 -17.42 -7.78 15.02
C PRO A 321 -17.76 -6.45 15.67
N ALA A 322 -18.20 -6.47 16.93
CA ALA A 322 -18.43 -5.26 17.72
C ALA A 322 -17.14 -4.43 17.75
N ALA A 323 -17.18 -3.27 17.12
CA ALA A 323 -16.00 -2.48 16.84
C ALA A 323 -15.53 -1.64 18.02
N ILE A 324 -16.38 -1.42 19.03
CA ILE A 324 -16.05 -0.67 20.25
C ILE A 324 -16.02 -1.61 21.45
N TYR A 325 -14.88 -1.60 22.14
CA TYR A 325 -14.68 -2.39 23.34
C TYR A 325 -14.79 -1.49 24.57
N ASN A 326 -15.62 -1.90 25.52
CA ASN A 326 -15.88 -1.14 26.75
C ASN A 326 -14.77 -1.27 27.80
N SER A 327 -13.81 -2.18 27.60
CA SER A 327 -12.67 -2.32 28.49
C SER A 327 -11.36 -2.56 27.73
N GLU A 328 -10.29 -1.97 28.24
CA GLU A 328 -8.92 -2.16 27.71
C GLU A 328 -8.48 -3.62 27.69
N ARG A 329 -8.97 -4.42 28.66
CA ARG A 329 -8.69 -5.87 28.73
C ARG A 329 -9.31 -6.64 27.57
N GLN A 330 -10.57 -6.32 27.22
CA GLN A 330 -11.23 -6.95 26.07
C GLN A 330 -10.53 -6.61 24.77
N TYR A 331 -10.15 -5.35 24.59
CA TYR A 331 -9.41 -4.89 23.44
C TYR A 331 -8.03 -5.55 23.34
N ALA A 332 -7.22 -5.56 24.42
CA ALA A 332 -5.91 -6.20 24.45
C ALA A 332 -6.00 -7.69 24.09
N LYS A 333 -7.04 -8.39 24.59
CA LYS A 333 -7.30 -9.78 24.24
C LYS A 333 -7.64 -9.98 22.75
N LEU A 334 -8.39 -9.05 22.15
CA LEU A 334 -8.70 -9.10 20.72
C LEU A 334 -7.42 -8.97 19.87
N VAL A 335 -6.59 -7.96 20.16
CA VAL A 335 -5.32 -7.77 19.45
C VAL A 335 -4.43 -9.00 19.64
N GLU A 336 -4.38 -9.57 20.83
CA GLU A 336 -3.63 -10.79 21.11
C GLU A 336 -4.12 -11.99 20.31
N LEU A 337 -5.44 -12.18 20.22
CA LEU A 337 -6.04 -13.27 19.43
C LEU A 337 -5.74 -13.09 17.93
N ALA A 338 -5.86 -11.87 17.42
CA ALA A 338 -5.51 -11.57 16.03
C ALA A 338 -4.04 -11.86 15.74
N VAL A 339 -3.14 -11.36 16.57
CA VAL A 339 -1.69 -11.59 16.44
C VAL A 339 -1.34 -13.08 16.55
N ASN A 340 -1.95 -13.81 17.49
CA ASN A 340 -1.76 -15.26 17.61
C ASN A 340 -2.29 -16.00 16.37
N GLY A 341 -3.39 -15.53 15.76
CA GLY A 341 -3.90 -16.08 14.51
C GLY A 341 -2.88 -16.01 13.36
N TYR A 342 -2.12 -14.94 13.27
CA TYR A 342 -0.98 -14.85 12.33
C TYR A 342 0.16 -15.78 12.75
N LYS A 343 0.51 -15.80 14.04
CA LYS A 343 1.59 -16.62 14.57
C LYS A 343 1.42 -18.12 14.28
N TYR A 344 0.20 -18.64 14.37
CA TYR A 344 -0.07 -20.06 14.05
C TYR A 344 0.13 -20.41 12.58
N LYS A 345 0.05 -19.44 11.68
CA LYS A 345 0.19 -19.64 10.23
C LYS A 345 1.63 -19.55 9.76
N ILE A 346 2.49 -18.85 10.49
CA ILE A 346 3.86 -18.56 10.07
C ILE A 346 4.82 -19.53 10.78
N PRO A 347 5.63 -20.32 10.06
CA PRO A 347 6.65 -21.18 10.66
C PRO A 347 7.68 -20.36 11.46
N ASP A 348 8.12 -20.87 12.61
CA ASP A 348 9.06 -20.18 13.50
C ASP A 348 10.44 -19.89 12.86
N ASN A 349 10.82 -20.70 11.87
CA ASN A 349 12.08 -20.55 11.12
C ASN A 349 11.96 -19.63 9.90
N ASP A 350 10.83 -19.01 9.71
CA ASP A 350 10.61 -18.05 8.63
C ASP A 350 11.04 -16.63 9.05
N ASN A 351 11.17 -15.73 8.07
CA ASN A 351 11.56 -14.36 8.31
C ASN A 351 10.50 -13.39 7.77
N VAL A 352 10.26 -12.32 8.52
CA VAL A 352 9.47 -11.18 8.09
C VAL A 352 10.39 -10.06 7.65
N ILE A 353 10.14 -9.53 6.47
CA ILE A 353 10.98 -8.49 5.87
C ILE A 353 10.16 -7.24 5.59
N ILE A 354 10.76 -6.10 5.91
CA ILE A 354 10.26 -4.78 5.54
C ILE A 354 11.28 -4.13 4.62
N MET A 355 10.83 -3.72 3.44
CA MET A 355 11.65 -3.04 2.44
C MET A 355 10.95 -1.77 1.96
N ILE A 356 11.69 -0.66 1.93
CA ILE A 356 11.23 0.58 1.30
C ILE A 356 12.11 0.84 0.08
N LEU A 357 11.45 0.97 -1.07
CA LEU A 357 12.05 1.28 -2.35
C LEU A 357 11.76 2.73 -2.71
N GLU A 358 12.76 3.46 -3.17
CA GLU A 358 12.61 4.84 -3.62
C GLU A 358 13.39 5.10 -4.91
N SER A 359 12.78 5.85 -5.83
CA SER A 359 13.41 6.27 -7.08
C SER A 359 13.73 7.76 -7.05
N ALA A 360 14.85 8.11 -6.44
CA ALA A 360 15.32 9.51 -6.40
C ALA A 360 15.60 10.10 -7.80
N THR A 361 15.83 9.25 -8.81
CA THR A 361 16.03 9.63 -10.20
C THR A 361 15.37 8.63 -11.14
N PRO A 362 14.93 9.01 -12.35
CA PRO A 362 14.18 8.13 -13.27
C PRO A 362 14.87 6.82 -13.66
N GLY A 363 16.17 6.67 -13.44
CA GLY A 363 16.92 5.48 -13.82
C GLY A 363 17.40 4.60 -12.68
N ARG A 364 17.24 5.03 -11.41
CA ARG A 364 17.80 4.34 -10.25
C ARG A 364 16.77 4.13 -9.17
N LEU A 365 16.64 2.90 -8.71
CA LEU A 365 15.84 2.51 -7.56
C LEU A 365 16.78 2.17 -6.40
N SER A 366 16.51 2.70 -5.23
CA SER A 366 17.30 2.49 -4.01
C SER A 366 16.47 1.81 -2.95
N ILE A 367 17.10 0.99 -2.12
CA ILE A 367 16.52 0.48 -0.88
C ILE A 367 16.87 1.50 0.20
N THR A 368 15.88 2.28 0.67
CA THR A 368 16.07 3.30 1.72
C THR A 368 15.89 2.73 3.11
N TYR A 369 15.15 1.63 3.23
CA TYR A 369 14.96 0.91 4.49
C TYR A 369 14.89 -0.58 4.24
N TYR A 370 15.61 -1.36 5.04
CA TYR A 370 15.56 -2.82 5.03
C TYR A 370 15.69 -3.35 6.45
N ARG A 371 14.77 -4.21 6.86
CA ARG A 371 14.81 -4.91 8.15
C ARG A 371 14.30 -6.32 7.97
N GLU A 372 14.89 -7.20 8.76
CA GLU A 372 14.56 -8.63 8.85
C GLU A 372 14.29 -8.97 10.30
N PHE A 373 13.19 -9.64 10.56
CA PHE A 373 12.73 -10.01 11.89
C PHE A 373 12.38 -11.49 11.94
N SER A 374 12.51 -12.11 13.12
CA SER A 374 11.77 -13.32 13.41
C SER A 374 10.26 -13.01 13.42
N PRO A 375 9.37 -13.94 13.07
CA PRO A 375 7.93 -13.72 13.12
C PRO A 375 7.45 -13.25 14.50
N ASN A 376 7.98 -13.86 15.56
CA ASN A 376 7.62 -13.53 16.93
C ASN A 376 8.00 -12.09 17.29
N ASP A 377 9.23 -11.66 17.02
CA ASP A 377 9.68 -10.30 17.29
C ASP A 377 8.86 -9.26 16.52
N TYR A 378 8.57 -9.56 15.26
CA TYR A 378 7.77 -8.67 14.44
C TYR A 378 6.33 -8.52 14.96
N LEU A 379 5.66 -9.63 15.24
CA LEU A 379 4.29 -9.66 15.72
C LEU A 379 4.16 -9.02 17.12
N ASP A 380 5.15 -9.20 18.00
CA ASP A 380 5.19 -8.55 19.30
C ASP A 380 5.32 -7.02 19.18
N ARG A 381 6.06 -6.51 18.19
CA ARG A 381 6.15 -5.07 17.89
C ARG A 381 4.84 -4.52 17.35
N ILE A 382 4.19 -5.23 16.44
CA ILE A 382 2.85 -4.91 15.95
C ILE A 382 1.85 -4.87 17.13
N LYS A 383 1.83 -5.90 17.98
CA LYS A 383 0.99 -5.97 19.17
C LYS A 383 1.24 -4.76 20.07
N THR A 384 2.50 -4.45 20.36
CA THR A 384 2.87 -3.31 21.21
C THR A 384 2.36 -1.98 20.64
N TRP A 385 2.52 -1.76 19.33
CA TRP A 385 1.99 -0.55 18.68
C TRP A 385 0.47 -0.45 18.83
N HIS A 386 -0.25 -1.49 18.46
CA HIS A 386 -1.71 -1.49 18.48
C HIS A 386 -2.31 -1.42 19.89
N THR A 387 -1.61 -1.88 20.92
CA THR A 387 -2.08 -1.80 22.30
C THR A 387 -1.69 -0.49 23.01
N THR A 388 -0.70 0.24 22.50
CA THR A 388 -0.23 1.49 23.14
C THR A 388 -0.60 2.76 22.39
N CYS A 389 -0.82 2.68 21.06
CA CYS A 389 -1.32 3.80 20.22
C CYS A 389 -2.85 3.74 20.08
N VAL A 390 -3.56 3.47 21.16
CA VAL A 390 -4.98 3.09 21.16
C VAL A 390 -5.90 4.24 21.51
N TRP A 391 -7.03 4.33 20.79
CA TRP A 391 -8.19 5.19 21.12
C TRP A 391 -9.47 4.65 20.47
N ASN A 392 -10.63 5.25 20.81
CA ASN A 392 -11.91 4.97 20.16
C ASN A 392 -12.09 5.88 18.93
N HIS A 393 -12.34 5.29 17.78
CA HIS A 393 -12.47 5.97 16.48
C HIS A 393 -13.85 5.74 15.86
N LYS A 394 -14.41 6.79 15.21
CA LYS A 394 -15.72 6.76 14.55
C LYS A 394 -15.67 7.20 13.08
N TYR A 395 -14.51 7.11 12.44
CA TYR A 395 -14.29 7.71 11.12
C TYR A 395 -14.01 6.70 10.00
N LYS A 396 -13.87 5.42 10.31
CA LYS A 396 -13.53 4.41 9.30
C LYS A 396 -14.71 4.22 8.35
N LEU A 397 -14.44 4.37 7.05
CA LEU A 397 -15.41 4.12 5.99
C LEU A 397 -14.94 2.91 5.20
N VAL A 398 -15.75 1.89 5.13
CA VAL A 398 -15.54 0.72 4.29
C VAL A 398 -16.53 0.70 3.15
N SER A 399 -16.12 0.15 2.01
CA SER A 399 -16.95 0.10 0.82
C SER A 399 -16.99 -1.29 0.23
N LYS A 400 -18.14 -1.67 -0.33
CA LYS A 400 -18.35 -2.91 -1.07
C LYS A 400 -18.97 -2.58 -2.43
N ILE A 401 -18.45 -3.20 -3.48
CA ILE A 401 -19.07 -3.11 -4.80
C ILE A 401 -20.12 -4.22 -4.89
N LEU A 402 -21.37 -3.83 -5.07
CA LEU A 402 -22.49 -4.75 -5.25
C LEU A 402 -22.47 -5.35 -6.66
N PRO A 403 -23.16 -6.50 -6.88
CA PRO A 403 -23.25 -7.14 -8.20
C PRO A 403 -23.81 -6.24 -9.31
N ASP A 404 -24.59 -5.23 -8.96
CA ASP A 404 -25.14 -4.21 -9.87
C ASP A 404 -24.17 -3.06 -10.18
N GLY A 405 -22.93 -3.11 -9.66
CA GLY A 405 -21.89 -2.11 -9.85
C GLY A 405 -22.01 -0.88 -8.93
N LYS A 406 -23.03 -0.82 -8.06
CA LYS A 406 -23.15 0.27 -7.07
C LYS A 406 -22.19 0.04 -5.92
N GLN A 407 -21.72 1.15 -5.33
CA GLN A 407 -20.88 1.14 -4.15
C GLN A 407 -21.74 1.34 -2.89
N GLU A 408 -21.73 0.35 -2.01
CA GLU A 408 -22.28 0.46 -0.66
C GLU A 408 -21.19 0.95 0.29
N LEU A 409 -21.52 1.93 1.15
CA LEU A 409 -20.61 2.53 2.12
C LEU A 409 -21.14 2.29 3.53
N LYS A 410 -20.26 1.82 4.43
CA LYS A 410 -20.59 1.60 5.84
C LYS A 410 -19.59 2.33 6.73
N HIS A 411 -20.11 3.12 7.67
CA HIS A 411 -19.31 3.72 8.72
C HIS A 411 -19.03 2.70 9.82
N ILE A 412 -17.76 2.57 10.17
CA ILE A 412 -17.28 1.65 11.21
C ILE A 412 -16.71 2.46 12.37
N GLU A 413 -17.18 2.15 13.57
CA GLU A 413 -16.56 2.58 14.81
C GLU A 413 -15.61 1.47 15.28
N PHE A 414 -14.40 1.80 15.67
CA PHE A 414 -13.44 0.82 16.18
C PHE A 414 -12.56 1.37 17.29
N THR A 415 -12.08 0.47 18.14
CA THR A 415 -11.06 0.77 19.14
C THR A 415 -9.71 0.31 18.62
N GLY A 416 -8.69 1.17 18.65
CA GLY A 416 -7.38 0.75 18.20
C GLY A 416 -6.40 1.85 17.82
N ALA A 417 -5.31 1.45 17.19
CA ALA A 417 -4.34 2.36 16.59
C ALA A 417 -4.84 2.83 15.21
N PRO A 418 -4.72 4.12 14.90
CA PRO A 418 -4.99 4.63 13.58
C PRO A 418 -3.89 4.20 12.58
N SER A 419 -4.20 4.25 11.29
CA SER A 419 -3.21 4.03 10.25
C SER A 419 -2.13 5.13 10.25
N ILE A 420 -0.95 4.82 9.70
CA ILE A 420 0.13 5.83 9.54
C ILE A 420 -0.35 7.04 8.73
N ASN A 421 -1.16 6.82 7.68
CA ASN A 421 -1.73 7.92 6.90
C ASN A 421 -2.66 8.81 7.73
N ASP A 422 -3.44 8.23 8.62
CA ASP A 422 -4.33 8.98 9.50
C ASP A 422 -3.54 9.79 10.55
N ILE A 423 -2.44 9.25 11.05
CA ILE A 423 -1.52 9.98 11.94
C ILE A 423 -0.93 11.21 11.22
N ILE A 424 -0.46 11.04 9.98
CA ILE A 424 0.04 12.15 9.14
C ILE A 424 -1.07 13.17 8.91
N TYR A 425 -2.28 12.72 8.56
CA TYR A 425 -3.44 13.59 8.38
C TYR A 425 -3.77 14.39 9.64
N ALA A 426 -3.78 13.78 10.82
CA ALA A 426 -4.08 14.48 12.06
C ALA A 426 -3.06 15.58 12.38
N ALA A 427 -1.77 15.33 12.09
CA ALA A 427 -0.70 16.28 12.38
C ALA A 427 -0.53 17.39 11.31
N TYR A 428 -0.71 17.06 10.03
CA TYR A 428 -0.34 17.95 8.92
C TYR A 428 -1.51 18.33 8.00
N GLY A 429 -2.67 17.68 8.10
CA GLY A 429 -3.83 17.94 7.26
C GLY A 429 -3.83 17.14 5.95
N ARG A 430 -4.73 17.54 5.01
CA ARG A 430 -4.91 16.85 3.72
C ARG A 430 -3.84 17.23 2.68
N ASN A 431 -3.36 18.46 2.72
CA ASN A 431 -2.51 19.04 1.68
C ASN A 431 -1.03 18.91 2.04
N VAL A 432 -0.59 17.68 2.31
CA VAL A 432 0.83 17.38 2.53
C VAL A 432 1.46 17.08 1.18
N ASP A 433 2.54 17.78 0.86
CA ASP A 433 3.31 17.51 -0.35
C ASP A 433 3.88 16.09 -0.33
N GLU A 434 3.96 15.44 -1.49
CA GLU A 434 4.36 14.02 -1.60
C GLU A 434 5.74 13.74 -1.00
N LYS A 435 6.71 14.65 -1.18
CA LYS A 435 8.05 14.49 -0.64
C LYS A 435 8.05 14.53 0.89
N GLN A 436 7.28 15.47 1.46
CA GLN A 436 7.10 15.56 2.89
C GLN A 436 6.37 14.32 3.43
N LYS A 437 5.31 13.87 2.75
CA LYS A 437 4.54 12.68 3.14
C LYS A 437 5.42 11.43 3.21
N LYS A 438 6.28 11.20 2.22
CA LYS A 438 7.24 10.08 2.24
C LYS A 438 8.14 10.11 3.47
N HIS A 439 8.77 11.25 3.73
CA HIS A 439 9.65 11.40 4.88
C HIS A 439 8.93 11.15 6.21
N LEU A 440 7.70 11.66 6.36
CA LEU A 440 6.87 11.43 7.54
C LEU A 440 6.49 9.95 7.70
N MET A 441 6.19 9.27 6.60
CA MET A 441 5.93 7.83 6.60
C MET A 441 7.14 7.01 7.05
N GLU A 442 8.34 7.31 6.57
CA GLU A 442 9.56 6.62 6.99
C GLU A 442 9.81 6.75 8.49
N ILE A 443 9.61 7.96 9.03
CA ILE A 443 9.75 8.21 10.47
C ILE A 443 8.75 7.34 11.25
N LEU A 444 7.47 7.35 10.87
CA LEU A 444 6.42 6.61 11.58
C LEU A 444 6.57 5.09 11.42
N ILE A 445 6.90 4.61 10.21
CA ILE A 445 7.19 3.20 9.98
C ILE A 445 8.29 2.74 10.94
N SER A 446 9.36 3.52 11.12
CA SER A 446 10.45 3.15 12.04
C SER A 446 10.03 3.10 13.51
N CYS A 447 8.93 3.74 13.91
CA CYS A 447 8.42 3.66 15.28
C CYS A 447 7.84 2.28 15.62
N ILE A 448 7.41 1.50 14.63
CA ILE A 448 6.78 0.20 14.83
C ILE A 448 7.85 -0.91 14.87
N PRO A 449 8.51 -1.28 13.75
CA PRO A 449 9.47 -2.38 13.74
C PRO A 449 10.77 -2.06 14.49
N ASP A 450 11.26 -0.82 14.48
CA ASP A 450 12.48 -0.45 15.20
C ASP A 450 12.21 -0.09 16.68
N GLY A 451 10.94 0.01 17.10
CA GLY A 451 10.55 0.41 18.46
C GLY A 451 10.97 1.83 18.83
N LYS A 452 11.12 2.71 17.84
CA LYS A 452 11.44 4.12 18.11
C LYS A 452 10.26 4.82 18.76
N ARG A 453 10.56 5.79 19.62
CA ARG A 453 9.53 6.58 20.28
C ARG A 453 8.73 7.41 19.30
N MET A 454 7.44 7.60 19.57
CA MET A 454 6.59 8.55 18.84
C MET A 454 7.24 9.95 18.88
N PRO A 455 7.52 10.57 17.72
CA PRO A 455 8.18 11.86 17.71
C PRO A 455 7.31 12.96 18.33
N LYS A 456 7.90 13.77 19.21
CA LYS A 456 7.22 14.89 19.88
C LYS A 456 6.59 15.88 18.90
N ASP A 457 7.17 16.01 17.70
CA ASP A 457 6.67 16.92 16.68
C ASP A 457 5.26 16.48 16.17
N PHE A 458 5.04 15.19 15.93
CA PHE A 458 3.72 14.67 15.56
C PHE A 458 2.67 14.96 16.63
N MET A 459 3.02 14.71 17.89
CA MET A 459 2.14 14.98 19.02
C MET A 459 1.82 16.48 19.14
N ASN A 460 2.84 17.35 19.04
CA ASN A 460 2.65 18.80 19.16
C ASN A 460 1.82 19.38 18.00
N LYS A 461 2.11 18.97 16.76
CA LYS A 461 1.39 19.46 15.58
C LYS A 461 -0.07 19.01 15.56
N SER A 462 -0.32 17.73 15.83
CA SER A 462 -1.70 17.21 15.91
C SER A 462 -2.47 17.92 17.03
N LEU A 463 -1.86 18.09 18.21
CA LEU A 463 -2.47 18.79 19.33
C LEU A 463 -2.74 20.27 19.02
N GLN A 464 -1.80 20.97 18.37
CA GLN A 464 -2.01 22.35 17.95
C GLN A 464 -3.16 22.48 16.96
N ARG A 465 -3.23 21.57 16.00
CA ARG A 465 -4.26 21.57 14.96
C ARG A 465 -5.66 21.35 15.54
N VAL A 466 -5.84 20.31 16.38
CA VAL A 466 -7.15 20.04 17.02
C VAL A 466 -7.53 21.07 18.08
N SER A 467 -6.56 21.80 18.62
CA SER A 467 -6.84 22.94 19.51
C SER A 467 -7.30 24.19 18.76
N ASN A 468 -7.25 24.20 17.44
CA ASN A 468 -7.80 25.25 16.57
C ASN A 468 -8.94 24.70 15.70
N PRO A 469 -10.14 24.50 16.23
CA PRO A 469 -11.27 23.91 15.52
C PRO A 469 -11.66 24.65 14.23
N GLN A 470 -11.40 25.95 14.16
CA GLN A 470 -11.67 26.78 12.96
C GLN A 470 -10.80 26.43 11.75
N SER A 471 -9.75 25.60 11.93
CA SER A 471 -8.91 25.08 10.82
C SER A 471 -9.53 23.89 10.11
N PHE A 472 -10.69 23.42 10.52
CA PHE A 472 -11.44 22.32 9.92
C PHE A 472 -12.68 22.84 9.22
N ASN A 473 -12.99 22.29 8.06
CA ASN A 473 -14.18 22.68 7.30
C ASN A 473 -15.46 22.00 7.81
N GLU A 474 -15.32 20.78 8.33
CA GLU A 474 -16.42 19.92 8.75
C GLU A 474 -16.18 19.36 10.16
N ASP A 475 -17.26 19.22 10.94
CA ASP A 475 -17.19 18.70 12.32
C ASP A 475 -16.64 17.27 12.41
N TRP A 476 -16.95 16.43 11.42
CA TRP A 476 -16.42 15.07 11.39
C TRP A 476 -14.90 15.04 11.21
N GLU A 477 -14.31 16.01 10.51
CA GLU A 477 -12.86 16.11 10.35
C GLU A 477 -12.17 16.45 11.68
N LEU A 478 -12.75 17.38 12.43
CA LEU A 478 -12.30 17.71 13.78
C LEU A 478 -12.41 16.51 14.72
N SER A 479 -13.54 15.80 14.67
CA SER A 479 -13.77 14.59 15.46
C SER A 479 -12.74 13.50 15.13
N LYS A 480 -12.52 13.22 13.83
CA LYS A 480 -11.49 12.31 13.33
C LYS A 480 -10.09 12.70 13.83
N ALA A 481 -9.68 13.94 13.60
CA ALA A 481 -8.36 14.41 14.01
C ALA A 481 -8.19 14.39 15.54
N THR A 482 -9.25 14.67 16.30
CA THR A 482 -9.22 14.63 17.77
C THR A 482 -8.99 13.22 18.28
N SER A 483 -9.74 12.22 17.80
CA SER A 483 -9.56 10.82 18.23
C SER A 483 -8.17 10.28 17.88
N ILE A 484 -7.65 10.59 16.68
CA ILE A 484 -6.28 10.20 16.27
C ILE A 484 -5.23 10.91 17.15
N THR A 485 -5.44 12.19 17.46
CA THR A 485 -4.52 12.93 18.34
C THR A 485 -4.47 12.32 19.75
N CYS A 486 -5.62 11.85 20.27
CA CYS A 486 -5.65 11.12 21.55
C CYS A 486 -4.80 9.83 21.49
N SER A 487 -4.86 9.06 20.39
CA SER A 487 -3.98 7.89 20.19
C SER A 487 -2.50 8.28 20.19
N ILE A 488 -2.14 9.36 19.46
CA ILE A 488 -0.76 9.85 19.40
C ILE A 488 -0.26 10.28 20.79
N ILE A 489 -1.10 10.98 21.56
CA ILE A 489 -0.76 11.41 22.92
C ILE A 489 -0.57 10.19 23.84
N ASN A 490 -1.47 9.21 23.77
CA ASN A 490 -1.38 7.99 24.57
C ASN A 490 -0.08 7.25 24.26
N LYS A 491 0.24 7.05 22.98
CA LYS A 491 1.51 6.44 22.54
C LYS A 491 2.74 7.23 23.00
N TYR A 492 2.72 8.55 22.86
CA TYR A 492 3.82 9.40 23.29
C TYR A 492 4.07 9.31 24.82
N ILE A 493 3.00 9.29 25.62
CA ILE A 493 3.10 9.16 27.07
C ILE A 493 3.62 7.77 27.44
N TYR A 494 3.13 6.72 26.78
CA TYR A 494 3.66 5.36 26.97
C TYR A 494 5.16 5.30 26.67
N ASP A 495 5.60 5.84 25.53
CA ASP A 495 7.02 5.81 25.13
C ASP A 495 7.94 6.63 26.04
N THR A 496 7.41 7.65 26.71
CA THR A 496 8.22 8.55 27.55
C THR A 496 8.13 8.28 29.04
N LYS A 497 6.98 7.80 29.51
CA LYS A 497 6.69 7.60 30.94
C LYS A 497 6.34 6.15 31.30
N GLY A 498 6.16 5.25 30.33
CA GLY A 498 5.72 3.87 30.56
C GLY A 498 4.27 3.73 31.05
N MET A 499 3.44 4.77 30.86
CA MET A 499 2.07 4.83 31.37
C MET A 499 1.08 4.81 30.22
N ASN A 500 0.00 4.02 30.34
CA ASN A 500 -1.16 4.10 29.47
C ASN A 500 -2.26 4.92 30.14
N TYR A 501 -2.88 5.83 29.38
CA TYR A 501 -4.11 6.48 29.81
C TYR A 501 -5.32 5.66 29.37
N SER A 502 -6.31 5.57 30.27
CA SER A 502 -7.58 4.94 29.98
C SER A 502 -8.34 5.69 28.87
N MET A 503 -9.02 4.94 28.00
CA MET A 503 -9.96 5.50 27.04
C MET A 503 -11.31 5.87 27.66
N SER A 504 -11.53 5.41 28.89
CA SER A 504 -12.69 5.77 29.72
C SER A 504 -12.35 6.91 30.67
N LEU A 505 -13.38 7.63 31.13
CA LEU A 505 -13.21 8.72 32.10
C LEU A 505 -12.59 8.19 33.39
N ASP A 506 -11.41 8.70 33.74
CA ASP A 506 -10.75 8.45 35.02
C ASP A 506 -11.05 9.60 35.97
N ILE A 507 -12.02 9.37 36.88
CA ILE A 507 -12.41 10.34 37.91
C ILE A 507 -11.37 10.48 39.05
N SER A 508 -10.46 9.50 39.16
CA SER A 508 -9.39 9.52 40.16
C SER A 508 -8.19 10.37 39.73
N ASN A 509 -8.10 10.69 38.45
CA ASN A 509 -7.00 11.45 37.87
C ASN A 509 -7.07 12.93 38.28
N LYS A 510 -6.08 13.38 39.07
CA LYS A 510 -5.97 14.75 39.58
C LYS A 510 -4.93 15.58 38.83
N ASP A 511 -4.44 15.09 37.66
CA ASP A 511 -3.56 15.90 36.82
C ASP A 511 -4.26 17.21 36.41
N ARG A 512 -3.56 18.32 36.61
CA ARG A 512 -4.07 19.65 36.30
C ARG A 512 -4.63 19.75 34.88
N SER A 513 -3.83 19.32 33.88
CA SER A 513 -4.22 19.45 32.48
C SER A 513 -5.41 18.55 32.14
N TYR A 514 -5.48 17.36 32.72
CA TYR A 514 -6.61 16.45 32.58
C TYR A 514 -7.91 17.05 33.14
N LEU A 515 -7.85 17.64 34.32
CA LEU A 515 -9.02 18.29 34.95
C LEU A 515 -9.49 19.50 34.15
N PHE A 516 -8.58 20.37 33.68
CA PHE A 516 -8.94 21.47 32.78
C PHE A 516 -9.59 20.97 31.49
N GLY A 517 -9.15 19.83 30.94
CA GLY A 517 -9.81 19.18 29.81
C GLY A 517 -11.25 18.78 30.09
N ARG A 518 -11.51 18.17 31.27
CA ARG A 518 -12.86 17.81 31.72
C ARG A 518 -13.77 19.03 31.84
N VAL A 519 -13.30 20.11 32.46
CA VAL A 519 -14.04 21.38 32.58
C VAL A 519 -14.44 21.93 31.23
N LEU A 520 -13.51 21.92 30.24
CA LEU A 520 -13.77 22.38 28.87
C LEU A 520 -14.90 21.57 28.22
N ALA A 521 -14.95 20.26 28.41
CA ALA A 521 -15.99 19.39 27.86
C ALA A 521 -17.39 19.71 28.44
N TYR A 522 -17.48 19.99 29.76
CA TYR A 522 -18.73 20.43 30.35
C TYR A 522 -19.18 21.79 29.82
N ALA A 523 -18.27 22.76 29.75
CA ALA A 523 -18.59 24.10 29.24
C ALA A 523 -19.11 24.05 27.78
N GLU A 524 -18.49 23.21 26.93
CA GLU A 524 -18.97 22.98 25.57
C GLU A 524 -20.37 22.36 25.57
N GLN A 525 -20.58 21.29 26.35
CA GLN A 525 -21.86 20.56 26.39
C GLN A 525 -23.02 21.43 26.87
N ILE A 526 -22.79 22.28 27.86
CA ILE A 526 -23.83 23.19 28.41
C ILE A 526 -24.28 24.17 27.33
N GLU A 527 -23.34 24.82 26.66
CA GLU A 527 -23.67 25.78 25.59
C GLU A 527 -24.29 25.08 24.37
N ASP A 528 -23.72 23.95 23.94
CA ASP A 528 -24.19 23.18 22.78
C ASP A 528 -25.63 22.69 22.98
N TYR A 529 -25.96 22.19 24.14
CA TYR A 529 -27.33 21.77 24.49
C TYR A 529 -28.35 22.89 24.36
N VAL A 530 -28.05 24.10 24.84
CA VAL A 530 -28.97 25.25 24.76
C VAL A 530 -29.05 25.76 23.30
N LEU A 531 -27.96 25.81 22.59
CA LEU A 531 -27.91 26.20 21.15
C LEU A 531 -28.75 25.24 20.32
N TYR A 532 -28.58 23.93 20.53
CA TYR A 532 -29.38 22.92 19.84
C TYR A 532 -30.87 23.09 20.08
N LYS A 533 -31.30 23.29 21.35
CA LYS A 533 -32.70 23.50 21.70
C LYS A 533 -33.28 24.80 21.10
N SER A 534 -32.47 25.82 20.92
CA SER A 534 -32.90 27.09 20.27
C SER A 534 -32.81 27.08 18.77
N GLY A 535 -32.33 25.99 18.13
CA GLY A 535 -32.12 25.89 16.69
C GLY A 535 -30.94 26.72 16.15
N ASP A 536 -30.07 27.22 17.06
CA ASP A 536 -28.87 27.98 16.68
C ASP A 536 -27.72 27.02 16.35
N LYS A 537 -27.17 27.12 15.14
CA LYS A 537 -26.11 26.25 14.62
C LYS A 537 -24.68 26.78 14.82
N ARG A 538 -24.52 27.90 15.53
CA ARG A 538 -23.18 28.43 15.78
C ARG A 538 -22.37 27.54 16.73
N PRO A 539 -21.06 27.43 16.56
CA PRO A 539 -20.23 26.66 17.49
C PRO A 539 -20.16 27.31 18.88
N PRO A 540 -20.11 26.51 19.97
CA PRO A 540 -19.93 26.98 21.36
C PRO A 540 -18.69 27.87 21.54
N ASN A 541 -18.75 28.79 22.53
CA ASN A 541 -17.61 29.64 22.88
C ASN A 541 -16.42 28.82 23.39
N ALA A 542 -16.67 27.72 24.09
CA ALA A 542 -15.63 26.78 24.52
C ALA A 542 -14.82 26.26 23.35
N ILE A 543 -15.46 25.91 22.21
CA ILE A 543 -14.79 25.51 20.98
C ILE A 543 -13.99 26.67 20.37
N LYS A 544 -14.60 27.85 20.25
CA LYS A 544 -13.94 29.04 19.67
C LYS A 544 -12.70 29.47 20.44
N LEU A 545 -12.71 29.33 21.76
CA LEU A 545 -11.63 29.75 22.65
C LEU A 545 -10.61 28.64 22.95
N ARG A 546 -10.78 27.44 22.43
CA ARG A 546 -9.97 26.25 22.74
C ARG A 546 -8.48 26.45 22.55
N SER A 547 -8.05 27.16 21.51
CA SER A 547 -6.62 27.45 21.28
C SER A 547 -6.04 28.36 22.37
N LYS A 548 -6.76 29.39 22.79
CA LYS A 548 -6.36 30.28 23.89
C LYS A 548 -6.41 29.54 25.23
N TYR A 549 -7.43 28.71 25.43
CA TYR A 549 -7.59 27.89 26.62
C TYR A 549 -6.40 26.98 26.87
N ARG A 550 -5.89 26.33 25.83
CA ARG A 550 -4.67 25.52 25.93
C ARG A 550 -3.44 26.32 26.38
N ILE A 551 -3.27 27.58 25.90
CA ILE A 551 -2.08 28.40 26.13
C ILE A 551 -2.18 29.18 27.43
N GLN A 552 -3.37 29.69 27.78
CA GLN A 552 -3.66 30.52 28.95
C GLN A 552 -4.93 30.02 29.66
N PRO A 553 -4.88 28.83 30.29
CA PRO A 553 -6.08 28.15 30.76
C PRO A 553 -6.82 28.94 31.83
N ALA A 554 -6.16 29.45 32.86
CA ALA A 554 -6.78 30.17 33.96
C ALA A 554 -7.54 31.41 33.46
N LYS A 555 -6.89 32.27 32.70
CA LYS A 555 -7.54 33.49 32.14
C LYS A 555 -8.69 33.14 31.19
N THR A 556 -8.50 32.12 30.34
CA THR A 556 -9.51 31.77 29.34
C THR A 556 -10.71 31.09 29.98
N LEU A 557 -10.49 30.31 31.05
CA LEU A 557 -11.60 29.69 31.82
C LEU A 557 -12.52 30.75 32.40
N MET A 558 -11.99 31.84 32.97
CA MET A 558 -12.79 32.95 33.48
C MET A 558 -13.68 33.56 32.38
N VAL A 559 -13.12 33.75 31.20
CA VAL A 559 -13.90 34.26 30.04
C VAL A 559 -14.96 33.26 29.56
N ILE A 560 -14.65 31.97 29.56
CA ILE A 560 -15.62 30.93 29.22
C ILE A 560 -16.74 30.89 30.25
N ASP A 561 -16.42 30.91 31.53
CA ASP A 561 -17.41 30.85 32.62
C ASP A 561 -18.35 32.06 32.56
N GLU A 562 -17.82 33.29 32.43
CA GLU A 562 -18.62 34.50 32.22
C GLU A 562 -19.58 34.36 31.01
N LYS A 563 -19.09 33.87 29.87
CA LYS A 563 -19.93 33.67 28.69
C LYS A 563 -20.90 32.51 28.82
N LEU A 564 -20.69 31.59 29.75
CA LEU A 564 -21.51 30.43 29.97
C LEU A 564 -22.76 30.77 30.81
N LEU A 565 -22.70 31.78 31.69
CA LEU A 565 -23.78 32.13 32.59
C LEU A 565 -25.16 32.29 31.94
N PRO A 566 -25.31 33.01 30.79
CA PRO A 566 -26.60 33.13 30.09
C PRO A 566 -27.17 31.80 29.59
N TYR A 567 -26.32 30.79 29.36
CA TYR A 567 -26.75 29.45 28.95
C TYR A 567 -27.11 28.60 30.16
N VAL A 568 -26.40 28.75 31.27
CA VAL A 568 -26.74 28.08 32.56
C VAL A 568 -28.14 28.49 33.01
N GLU A 569 -28.49 29.80 32.90
CA GLU A 569 -29.84 30.31 33.24
C GLU A 569 -30.94 29.71 32.33
N LYS A 570 -30.61 29.31 31.13
CA LYS A 570 -31.53 28.69 30.15
C LYS A 570 -31.59 27.17 30.24
N LEU A 571 -30.79 26.55 31.11
CA LEU A 571 -30.87 25.10 31.31
C LEU A 571 -32.23 24.72 31.93
N TYR A 572 -32.85 23.70 31.34
CA TYR A 572 -34.02 23.09 31.95
C TYR A 572 -33.64 22.36 33.25
N SER A 573 -34.60 22.24 34.19
CA SER A 573 -34.39 21.56 35.48
C SER A 573 -33.74 20.18 35.38
N SER A 574 -33.99 19.49 34.29
CA SER A 574 -33.37 18.18 33.96
C SER A 574 -31.88 18.22 33.58
N SER A 575 -31.33 19.40 33.31
CA SER A 575 -29.97 19.59 32.75
C SER A 575 -29.06 20.46 33.62
N THR A 576 -29.59 21.05 34.73
CA THR A 576 -28.82 21.89 35.69
C THR A 576 -27.65 21.14 36.31
N TRP A 577 -27.77 19.83 36.46
CA TRP A 577 -26.71 18.95 36.95
C TRP A 577 -25.39 19.07 36.15
N LEU A 578 -25.43 19.47 34.88
CA LEU A 578 -24.22 19.66 34.07
C LEU A 578 -23.30 20.73 34.65
N TYR A 579 -23.87 21.85 35.08
CA TYR A 579 -23.11 22.94 35.71
C TYR A 579 -22.60 22.55 37.08
N ASP A 580 -23.41 21.87 37.90
CA ASP A 580 -23.00 21.39 39.21
C ASP A 580 -21.83 20.41 39.13
N GLU A 581 -21.86 19.47 38.18
CA GLU A 581 -20.74 18.55 37.93
C GLU A 581 -19.49 19.28 37.44
N MET A 582 -19.65 20.29 36.56
CA MET A 582 -18.54 21.14 36.13
C MET A 582 -17.87 21.81 37.31
N GLN A 583 -18.67 22.39 38.26
CA GLN A 583 -18.16 23.05 39.44
C GLN A 583 -17.45 22.07 40.39
N LYS A 584 -17.95 20.83 40.52
CA LYS A 584 -17.25 19.77 41.26
C LYS A 584 -15.87 19.48 40.67
N VAL A 585 -15.76 19.39 39.35
CA VAL A 585 -14.45 19.17 38.68
C VAL A 585 -13.53 20.37 38.88
N ILE A 586 -14.04 21.61 38.85
CA ILE A 586 -13.27 22.82 39.17
C ILE A 586 -12.76 22.78 40.60
N ALA A 587 -13.58 22.36 41.55
CA ALA A 587 -13.20 22.24 42.98
C ALA A 587 -12.10 21.19 43.24
N GLU A 588 -11.92 20.23 42.31
CA GLU A 588 -10.81 19.28 42.36
C GLU A 588 -9.46 19.89 41.96
N ILE A 589 -9.46 21.03 41.25
CA ILE A 589 -8.25 21.72 40.85
C ILE A 589 -7.70 22.50 42.04
N SER A 590 -6.43 22.29 42.39
CA SER A 590 -5.82 23.06 43.50
C SER A 590 -5.85 24.57 43.19
N ALA A 591 -5.95 25.42 44.23
CA ALA A 591 -5.97 26.88 44.05
C ALA A 591 -4.73 27.38 43.24
N ASN A 592 -3.57 26.81 43.54
CA ASN A 592 -2.33 27.15 42.82
C ASN A 592 -2.38 26.76 41.34
N ASP A 593 -2.93 25.58 41.03
CA ASP A 593 -3.08 25.08 39.66
C ASP A 593 -4.18 25.83 38.90
N PHE A 594 -5.26 26.21 39.57
CA PHE A 594 -6.32 27.01 38.98
C PHE A 594 -5.84 28.38 38.53
N MET A 595 -5.03 29.05 39.36
CA MET A 595 -4.43 30.37 39.02
C MET A 595 -3.21 30.27 38.11
N ASN A 596 -2.68 29.09 37.90
CA ASN A 596 -1.52 28.86 37.05
C ASN A 596 -1.90 29.01 35.56
N ASN A 597 -1.31 29.98 34.90
CA ASN A 597 -1.62 30.28 33.51
C ASN A 597 -0.60 29.69 32.51
N LYS A 598 0.26 28.75 32.94
CA LYS A 598 1.14 27.99 32.05
C LYS A 598 0.33 27.14 31.07
N PRO A 599 0.81 26.94 29.84
CA PRO A 599 0.12 26.08 28.88
C PRO A 599 -0.22 24.71 29.45
N LEU A 600 -1.35 24.16 29.00
CA LEU A 600 -1.76 22.80 29.36
C LEU A 600 -0.89 21.78 28.64
N ASP A 601 -0.54 20.72 29.37
CA ASP A 601 0.10 19.54 28.83
C ASP A 601 -0.86 18.73 27.94
N PRO A 602 -0.37 17.84 27.07
CA PRO A 602 -1.20 17.08 26.12
C PRO A 602 -2.37 16.31 26.76
N GLN A 603 -2.24 15.92 28.02
CA GLN A 603 -3.27 15.18 28.78
C GLN A 603 -4.62 15.93 28.87
N TYR A 604 -4.62 17.26 28.66
CA TYR A 604 -5.88 18.00 28.64
C TYR A 604 -6.86 17.50 27.58
N LEU A 605 -6.31 17.08 26.41
CA LEU A 605 -7.14 16.56 25.35
C LEU A 605 -7.76 15.20 25.70
N LEU A 606 -7.01 14.36 26.43
CA LEU A 606 -7.54 13.08 26.92
C LEU A 606 -8.68 13.31 27.92
N GLY A 607 -8.48 14.21 28.89
CA GLY A 607 -9.53 14.60 29.83
C GLY A 607 -10.78 15.14 29.17
N TYR A 608 -10.61 16.00 28.16
CA TYR A 608 -11.71 16.52 27.35
C TYR A 608 -12.45 15.41 26.58
N ALA A 609 -11.71 14.54 25.88
CA ALA A 609 -12.31 13.50 25.06
C ALA A 609 -13.05 12.43 25.90
N CYS A 610 -12.46 12.01 27.01
CA CYS A 610 -13.09 11.06 27.95
C CYS A 610 -14.35 11.63 28.59
N GLN A 611 -14.30 12.89 29.03
CA GLN A 611 -15.47 13.53 29.64
C GLN A 611 -16.60 13.74 28.62
N LYS A 612 -16.25 14.15 27.39
CA LYS A 612 -17.25 14.31 26.31
C LYS A 612 -17.92 12.99 25.94
N ALA A 613 -17.14 11.91 25.83
CA ALA A 613 -17.69 10.57 25.57
C ALA A 613 -18.65 10.10 26.67
N GLU A 614 -18.35 10.39 27.92
CA GLU A 614 -19.21 10.02 29.05
C GLU A 614 -20.52 10.83 29.07
N LEU A 615 -20.46 12.12 28.71
CA LEU A 615 -21.65 12.98 28.61
C LEU A 615 -22.61 12.50 27.51
N LEU A 616 -22.10 12.08 26.38
CA LEU A 616 -22.90 11.51 25.27
C LEU A 616 -23.59 10.21 25.66
N LYS A 617 -22.91 9.29 26.36
CA LYS A 617 -23.51 8.03 26.85
C LYS A 617 -24.69 8.25 27.80
N LYS A 618 -24.64 9.30 28.64
CA LYS A 618 -25.71 9.63 29.54
C LYS A 618 -26.92 10.23 28.82
N HIS A 619 -26.70 10.83 27.66
CA HIS A 619 -27.79 11.40 26.86
C HIS A 619 -28.59 10.28 26.15
N ASP A 620 -27.90 9.35 25.52
CA ASP A 620 -28.52 8.22 24.81
C ASP A 620 -29.40 7.36 25.76
N LYS A 621 -28.93 7.07 26.96
CA LYS A 621 -29.71 6.33 27.97
C LYS A 621 -30.98 7.06 28.46
N LYS A 622 -31.01 8.39 28.42
CA LYS A 622 -32.21 9.16 28.80
C LYS A 622 -33.25 9.22 27.70
N ASP A 623 -32.83 9.16 26.46
CA ASP A 623 -33.76 9.13 25.31
C ASP A 623 -34.38 7.73 25.14
N GLU A 624 -33.63 6.63 25.35
CA GLU A 624 -34.18 5.28 25.40
C GLU A 624 -35.20 5.05 26.53
N THR A 625 -34.98 5.66 27.71
CA THR A 625 -35.96 5.58 28.79
C THR A 625 -37.23 6.37 28.56
N LYS A 626 -37.20 7.45 27.78
CA LYS A 626 -38.39 8.21 27.38
C LYS A 626 -39.22 7.50 26.32
N GLU A 627 -38.59 6.85 25.36
CA GLU A 627 -39.32 6.06 24.35
C GLU A 627 -39.96 4.80 24.92
N THR A 628 -39.42 4.26 26.05
CA THR A 628 -40.03 3.15 26.79
C THR A 628 -41.14 3.56 27.75
N GLU A 629 -41.24 4.83 28.13
CA GLU A 629 -42.34 5.40 28.97
C GLU A 629 -43.49 5.97 28.10
N GLU A 630 -43.29 6.20 26.81
CA GLU A 630 -44.32 6.68 25.87
C GLU A 630 -44.96 5.54 25.03
N ASN A 631 -44.53 4.28 25.17
CA ASN A 631 -45.14 3.07 24.61
C ASN A 631 -45.77 2.22 25.72
#